data_53b811eb9cfd54098f79f0b3b9958b02
#
_entry.id   53b811eb9cfd54098f79f0b3b9958b02
#
_cell.length_a   1.000
_cell.length_b   1.000
_cell.length_c   1.000
_cell.angle_alpha   90.00
_cell.angle_beta   90.00
_cell.angle_gamma   90.00
#
_symmetry.space_group_name_H-M   'P 1'
#
loop_
_entity.id
_entity.type
_entity.pdbx_description
1 polymer ?
#
loop_
_entity_poly.entity_id
_entity_poly.type
_entity_poly.pdbx_seq_one_letter_code
_entity_poly.pdbx_strand_id
1 'polypeptide(L)'
;MNNTLGKHLLIDFYNCRLVIAEPEELQPPIERAFEFIGETPEITSFFRTSEEMTCVALAGNTHICVHYYPVLSYAAVDLYSFSADFNLNRMMSIFKSGLKSDRIKATSEIGRAHV
;
A
#
# COMPACT_ATOMS: atom_id res chain seq x y z
N MET A 1 14.29 3.62 -25.87
CA MET A 1 14.00 3.70 -25.32
C MET A 1 13.35 3.47 -24.68
N ASN A 2 13.31 3.39 -24.36
CA ASN A 2 12.52 2.97 -23.72
C ASN A 2 11.82 3.63 -22.84
N ASN A 3 10.81 3.86 -23.02
CA ASN A 3 10.05 4.45 -21.96
C ASN A 3 9.72 3.40 -20.94
N THR A 4 10.09 3.66 -19.73
CA THR A 4 9.70 2.80 -18.62
C THR A 4 8.42 3.36 -18.04
N LEU A 5 7.39 2.55 -17.99
CA LEU A 5 6.12 2.94 -17.42
C LEU A 5 5.91 2.18 -16.12
N GLY A 6 5.44 2.89 -15.12
CA GLY A 6 5.07 2.29 -13.86
C GLY A 6 3.58 2.43 -13.62
N LYS A 7 3.04 1.57 -12.78
CA LYS A 7 1.68 1.67 -12.30
C LYS A 7 1.69 2.33 -10.93
N HIS A 8 0.87 3.34 -10.76
CA HIS A 8 0.72 4.04 -9.50
C HIS A 8 -0.73 3.89 -9.05
N LEU A 9 -0.91 3.35 -7.87
CA LEU A 9 -2.23 3.10 -7.33
C LEU A 9 -2.34 3.79 -5.98
N LEU A 10 -3.31 4.70 -5.88
CA LEU A 10 -3.63 5.38 -4.64
C LEU A 10 -4.98 4.88 -4.18
N ILE A 11 -5.06 4.39 -2.96
CA ILE A 11 -6.30 3.85 -2.44
C ILE A 11 -6.58 4.47 -1.08
N ASP A 12 -7.79 5.00 -0.94
CA ASP A 12 -8.30 5.49 0.33
C ASP A 12 -9.23 4.44 0.90
N PHE A 13 -8.97 4.05 2.14
CA PHE A 13 -9.80 3.10 2.87
C PHE A 13 -10.49 3.82 4.01
N TYR A 14 -11.80 3.70 4.05
CA TYR A 14 -12.62 4.37 5.07
C TYR A 14 -13.25 3.33 5.98
N ASN A 15 -13.62 3.78 7.15
CA ASN A 15 -14.25 2.93 8.16
C ASN A 15 -13.40 1.70 8.47
N CYS A 16 -12.10 1.95 8.65
CA CYS A 16 -11.17 0.90 9.01
C CYS A 16 -11.41 0.52 10.46
N ARG A 17 -11.70 -0.75 10.69
CA ARG A 17 -11.95 -1.26 12.04
C ARG A 17 -10.73 -1.95 12.65
N LEU A 18 -9.60 -1.82 11.98
CA LEU A 18 -8.36 -2.39 12.48
C LEU A 18 -7.93 -1.63 13.73
N VAL A 19 -7.70 -2.36 14.81
CA VAL A 19 -7.20 -1.79 16.07
C VAL A 19 -5.77 -2.24 16.22
N ILE A 20 -4.84 -1.30 16.19
CA ILE A 20 -3.41 -1.60 16.33
C ILE A 20 -2.78 -0.62 17.31
N ALA A 21 -1.72 -1.09 17.97
CA ALA A 21 -0.97 -0.28 18.92
C ALA A 21 0.33 0.23 18.30
N GLU A 22 0.89 -0.49 17.33
CA GLU A 22 2.19 -0.19 16.76
C GLU A 22 2.14 -0.23 15.24
N PRO A 23 2.96 0.60 14.54
CA PRO A 23 2.95 0.60 13.08
C PRO A 23 3.40 -0.72 12.46
N GLU A 24 4.15 -1.54 13.22
CA GLU A 24 4.55 -2.87 12.73
C GLU A 24 3.35 -3.75 12.41
N GLU A 25 2.21 -3.47 13.00
CA GLU A 25 1.00 -4.25 12.76
C GLU A 25 0.37 -3.95 11.39
N LEU A 26 0.90 -2.98 10.67
CA LEU A 26 0.50 -2.71 9.29
C LEU A 26 1.26 -3.58 8.29
N GLN A 27 2.29 -4.30 8.74
CA GLN A 27 3.13 -5.08 7.84
C GLN A 27 2.42 -6.27 7.19
N PRO A 28 1.57 -7.04 7.88
CA PRO A 28 0.97 -8.23 7.27
C PRO A 28 0.24 -7.98 5.94
N PRO A 29 -0.62 -7.00 5.78
CA PRO A 29 -1.24 -6.78 4.46
C PRO A 29 -0.22 -6.37 3.40
N ILE A 30 0.82 -5.64 3.78
CA ILE A 30 1.87 -5.26 2.84
C ILE A 30 2.62 -6.49 2.38
N GLU A 31 2.93 -7.41 3.28
CA GLU A 31 3.62 -8.65 2.92
C GLU A 31 2.77 -9.50 1.99
N ARG A 32 1.47 -9.57 2.24
CA ARG A 32 0.58 -10.30 1.35
C ARG A 32 0.52 -9.66 -0.04
N ALA A 33 0.58 -8.34 -0.10
CA ALA A 33 0.59 -7.64 -1.37
C ALA A 33 1.85 -7.95 -2.16
N PHE A 34 3.01 -7.92 -1.50
CA PHE A 34 4.27 -8.28 -2.16
C PHE A 34 4.27 -9.73 -2.61
N GLU A 35 3.76 -10.62 -1.79
CA GLU A 35 3.66 -12.04 -2.15
C GLU A 35 2.79 -12.21 -3.39
N PHE A 36 1.67 -11.49 -3.45
CA PHE A 36 0.78 -11.54 -4.59
C PHE A 36 1.46 -11.06 -5.88
N ILE A 37 2.32 -10.05 -5.77
CA ILE A 37 3.07 -9.53 -6.91
C ILE A 37 4.24 -10.46 -7.28
N GLY A 38 4.70 -11.28 -6.35
CA GLY A 38 5.84 -12.15 -6.57
C GLY A 38 7.17 -11.48 -6.26
N GLU A 39 7.17 -10.47 -5.41
CA GLU A 39 8.39 -9.77 -5.02
C GLU A 39 8.58 -9.86 -3.50
N THR A 40 9.80 -9.64 -3.07
CA THR A 40 10.15 -9.67 -1.65
C THR A 40 10.67 -8.29 -1.26
N PRO A 41 10.11 -7.66 -0.22
CA PRO A 41 10.64 -6.38 0.23
C PRO A 41 12.07 -6.52 0.74
N GLU A 42 12.92 -5.57 0.38
CA GLU A 42 14.30 -5.53 0.83
C GLU A 42 14.45 -4.62 2.04
N ILE A 43 13.59 -3.61 2.14
CA ILE A 43 13.61 -2.66 3.24
C ILE A 43 12.17 -2.45 3.69
N THR A 44 11.97 -2.51 5.00
CA THR A 44 10.69 -2.16 5.60
C THR A 44 10.97 -1.20 6.74
N SER A 45 10.26 -0.09 6.77
CA SER A 45 10.42 0.95 7.79
C SER A 45 9.09 1.32 8.38
N PHE A 46 9.13 1.73 9.65
CA PHE A 46 7.94 2.06 10.40
C PHE A 46 8.09 3.43 11.01
N PHE A 47 7.02 4.21 10.97
CA PHE A 47 7.01 5.57 11.50
C PHE A 47 5.76 5.78 12.31
N ARG A 48 5.87 6.65 13.29
CA ARG A 48 4.76 6.96 14.17
C ARG A 48 4.80 8.43 14.57
N THR A 49 3.66 9.08 14.45
CA THR A 49 3.44 10.40 15.04
C THR A 49 2.27 10.27 16.01
N SER A 50 1.86 11.39 16.60
CA SER A 50 0.71 11.37 17.50
C SER A 50 -0.60 11.01 16.79
N GLU A 51 -0.64 11.16 15.46
CA GLU A 51 -1.88 11.00 14.69
C GLU A 51 -1.83 9.90 13.66
N GLU A 52 -0.63 9.44 13.30
CA GLU A 52 -0.45 8.57 12.16
C GLU A 52 0.52 7.45 12.46
N MET A 53 0.22 6.27 11.94
CA MET A 53 1.18 5.16 11.89
C MET A 53 1.44 4.82 10.44
N THR A 54 2.70 4.66 10.08
CA THR A 54 3.10 4.45 8.69
C THR A 54 4.02 3.26 8.57
N CYS A 55 3.79 2.44 7.55
CA CYS A 55 4.69 1.36 7.18
C CYS A 55 5.05 1.52 5.71
N VAL A 56 6.35 1.54 5.42
CA VAL A 56 6.86 1.66 4.05
C VAL A 56 7.69 0.42 3.75
N ALA A 57 7.42 -0.22 2.63
CA ALA A 57 8.19 -1.38 2.21
C ALA A 57 8.67 -1.19 0.77
N LEU A 58 9.94 -1.46 0.54
CA LEU A 58 10.59 -1.23 -0.75
C LEU A 58 11.20 -2.51 -1.27
N ALA A 59 10.95 -2.78 -2.54
CA ALA A 59 11.64 -3.81 -3.31
C ALA A 59 12.29 -3.13 -4.51
N GLY A 60 12.97 -3.89 -5.34
CA GLY A 60 13.68 -3.31 -6.47
C GLY A 60 12.76 -2.57 -7.45
N ASN A 61 11.58 -3.08 -7.67
CA ASN A 61 10.66 -2.53 -8.67
C ASN A 61 9.35 -2.01 -8.08
N THR A 62 9.13 -2.20 -6.79
CA THR A 62 7.84 -1.90 -6.18
C THR A 62 8.03 -1.28 -4.82
N HIS A 63 7.25 -0.26 -4.52
CA HIS A 63 7.17 0.21 -3.15
C HIS A 63 5.71 0.40 -2.76
N ILE A 64 5.45 0.10 -1.48
CA ILE A 64 4.12 0.21 -0.91
C ILE A 64 4.24 0.99 0.39
N CYS A 65 3.39 1.98 0.56
CA CYS A 65 3.33 2.76 1.77
C CYS A 65 1.90 2.77 2.29
N VAL A 66 1.73 2.44 3.56
CA VAL A 66 0.43 2.50 4.21
C VAL A 66 0.48 3.55 5.30
N HIS A 67 -0.40 4.52 5.21
CA HIS A 67 -0.58 5.55 6.24
C HIS A 67 -1.91 5.27 6.94
N TYR A 68 -1.86 5.02 8.24
CA TYR A 68 -3.07 4.74 9.00
C TYR A 68 -3.30 5.82 10.05
N TYR A 69 -4.51 6.34 10.07
CA TYR A 69 -4.93 7.41 10.99
C TYR A 69 -6.03 6.83 11.89
N PRO A 70 -5.65 6.29 13.06
CA PRO A 70 -6.61 5.55 13.89
C PRO A 70 -7.82 6.37 14.33
N VAL A 71 -7.60 7.64 14.67
CA VAL A 71 -8.70 8.50 15.14
C VAL A 71 -9.74 8.71 14.05
N LEU A 72 -9.30 8.72 12.79
CA LEU A 72 -10.18 8.93 11.64
C LEU A 72 -10.73 7.62 11.08
N SER A 73 -10.27 6.48 11.55
CA SER A 73 -10.58 5.17 10.98
C SER A 73 -10.33 5.17 9.48
N TYR A 74 -9.21 5.76 9.07
CA TYR A 74 -8.88 6.00 7.67
C TYR A 74 -7.45 5.54 7.39
N ALA A 75 -7.26 4.93 6.23
CA ALA A 75 -5.93 4.57 5.78
C ALA A 75 -5.75 4.95 4.31
N ALA A 76 -4.55 5.40 3.98
CA ALA A 76 -4.17 5.68 2.60
C ALA A 76 -3.07 4.68 2.22
N VAL A 77 -3.24 4.03 1.07
CA VAL A 77 -2.24 3.12 0.53
C VAL A 77 -1.72 3.70 -0.77
N ASP A 78 -0.41 3.82 -0.85
CA ASP A 78 0.30 4.31 -2.02
C ASP A 78 1.17 3.17 -2.53
N LEU A 79 0.88 2.69 -3.73
CA LEU A 79 1.59 1.57 -4.32
C LEU A 79 2.12 1.98 -5.68
N TYR A 80 3.41 1.77 -5.89
CA TYR A 80 4.04 2.03 -7.17
C TYR A 80 4.85 0.82 -7.60
N SER A 81 4.68 0.40 -8.85
CA SER A 81 5.45 -0.72 -9.39
C SER A 81 5.80 -0.50 -10.84
N PHE A 82 7.06 -0.77 -11.18
CA PHE A 82 7.53 -0.75 -12.55
C PHE A 82 7.29 -2.07 -13.26
N SER A 83 7.28 -3.17 -12.53
CA SER A 83 7.31 -4.48 -13.16
C SER A 83 5.98 -5.21 -13.08
N ALA A 84 5.10 -4.77 -12.22
CA ALA A 84 3.95 -5.59 -11.90
C ALA A 84 2.82 -5.42 -12.89
N ASP A 85 2.34 -6.54 -13.37
CA ASP A 85 1.08 -6.61 -14.06
C ASP A 85 0.18 -7.42 -13.14
N PHE A 86 -0.54 -6.75 -12.28
CA PHE A 86 -1.32 -7.43 -11.25
C PHE A 86 -2.78 -7.00 -11.32
N ASN A 87 -3.62 -7.86 -10.76
CA ASN A 87 -5.05 -7.60 -10.71
C ASN A 87 -5.33 -6.56 -9.62
N LEU A 88 -5.85 -5.40 -10.03
CA LEU A 88 -6.11 -4.30 -9.11
C LEU A 88 -7.15 -4.66 -8.06
N ASN A 89 -8.19 -5.38 -8.47
CA ASN A 89 -9.25 -5.77 -7.54
C ASN A 89 -8.72 -6.68 -6.45
N ARG A 90 -7.84 -7.61 -6.81
CA ARG A 90 -7.22 -8.50 -5.82
C ARG A 90 -6.33 -7.72 -4.89
N MET A 91 -5.56 -6.77 -5.42
CA MET A 91 -4.70 -5.92 -4.60
C MET A 91 -5.53 -5.13 -3.60
N MET A 92 -6.60 -4.50 -4.06
CA MET A 92 -7.47 -3.75 -3.18
C MET A 92 -8.11 -4.63 -2.11
N SER A 93 -8.46 -5.86 -2.50
CA SER A 93 -9.06 -6.81 -1.58
C SER A 93 -8.13 -7.19 -0.45
N ILE A 94 -6.83 -7.33 -0.76
CA ILE A 94 -5.81 -7.64 0.26
C ILE A 94 -5.79 -6.57 1.33
N PHE A 95 -5.76 -5.30 0.92
CA PHE A 95 -5.71 -4.20 1.87
C PHE A 95 -7.05 -3.97 2.55
N LYS A 96 -8.14 -4.15 1.83
CA LYS A 96 -9.47 -4.02 2.45
C LYS A 96 -9.62 -5.01 3.61
N SER A 97 -9.23 -6.24 3.38
CA SER A 97 -9.27 -7.27 4.40
C SER A 97 -8.32 -6.95 5.55
N GLY A 98 -7.09 -6.58 5.22
CA GLY A 98 -6.07 -6.31 6.23
C GLY A 98 -6.38 -5.11 7.10
N LEU A 99 -7.02 -4.10 6.54
CA LEU A 99 -7.38 -2.87 7.26
C LEU A 99 -8.79 -2.92 7.84
N LYS A 100 -9.53 -3.98 7.51
CA LYS A 100 -10.93 -4.16 7.94
C LYS A 100 -11.78 -2.96 7.54
N SER A 101 -11.60 -2.53 6.30
CA SER A 101 -12.33 -1.41 5.73
C SER A 101 -13.59 -1.90 5.03
N ASP A 102 -14.63 -1.09 5.03
CA ASP A 102 -15.83 -1.42 4.29
C ASP A 102 -16.11 -0.44 3.15
N ARG A 103 -15.24 0.54 2.95
CA ARG A 103 -15.41 1.51 1.88
C ARG A 103 -14.08 1.93 1.30
N ILE A 104 -13.97 1.87 -0.03
CA ILE A 104 -12.73 2.12 -0.75
C ILE A 104 -12.96 3.16 -1.84
N LYS A 105 -11.96 4.04 -2.00
CA LYS A 105 -11.88 4.90 -3.18
C LYS A 105 -10.49 4.72 -3.76
N ALA A 106 -10.41 4.31 -5.02
CA ALA A 106 -9.14 4.03 -5.65
C ALA A 106 -8.91 4.90 -6.87
N THR A 107 -7.66 5.33 -7.05
CA THR A 107 -7.22 6.02 -8.25
C THR A 107 -6.00 5.29 -8.78
N SER A 108 -6.04 4.92 -10.05
CA SER A 108 -4.93 4.22 -10.68
C SER A 108 -4.44 5.04 -11.86
N GLU A 109 -3.14 5.16 -11.98
CA GLU A 109 -2.56 5.84 -13.13
C GLU A 109 -1.28 5.15 -13.55
N ILE A 110 -0.94 5.32 -14.83
CA ILE A 110 0.30 4.82 -15.38
C ILE A 110 1.25 5.99 -15.44
N GLY A 111 2.31 5.90 -14.65
CA GLY A 111 3.30 6.95 -14.59
C GLY A 111 4.47 6.64 -15.53
N ARG A 112 5.12 7.70 -15.98
CA ARG A 112 6.36 7.55 -16.74
C ARG A 112 7.53 7.70 -15.79
N ALA A 113 8.50 6.83 -15.97
CA ALA A 113 9.65 6.80 -15.10
C ALA A 113 10.53 8.01 -15.26
N HIS A 114 10.43 8.67 -16.37
CA HIS A 114 11.15 9.90 -16.55
C HIS A 114 10.16 10.98 -16.80
N VAL A 115 10.51 12.08 -16.77
CA VAL A 115 9.58 13.12 -17.17
C VAL A 115 10.23 14.10 -18.08
#